data_cf83f658f9ff7272fba5dfd33a4823a4
#
_entry.id   cf83f658f9ff7272fba5dfd33a4823a4
#
_cell.length_a   1.000
_cell.length_b   1.000
_cell.length_c   1.000
_cell.angle_alpha   90.00
_cell.angle_beta   90.00
_cell.angle_gamma   90.00
#
_symmetry.space_group_name_H-M   'P 1'
#
loop_
_entity.id
_entity.type
_entity.pdbx_description
1 polymer ?
#
loop_
_entity_poly.entity_id
_entity_poly.type
_entity_poly.pdbx_seq_one_letter_code
_entity_poly.pdbx_strand_id
1 'polypeptide(L)'
;MERHNQKIRMKRVPLDLTRLSLGTAPLAGLFQSVENNESDHLIKTALAQGINYFDTAPLYGHGLSEERLGRVLSTVDESFVLETKVGRTLNRVEKADPVPWFPDADPHIQPVFDYSSEGIKRSFNESLERLGVGHIDIALMHDAENHVPEAINNAYPVLEDFKRQGIIKAIGIGINFCDVAIEIMKNVDLDIALIAGRYTLLDQSAQRKLLPYAIERKVDITIGGVFNSGVLADPKPGATFEYLPASDEIINRAQEIGAFLKKRGISLTSAALQFPL
;
A
#
# COMPACT_ATOMS: atom_id res chain seq x y z
N MET A 1 -21.21 -16.12 -2.55
CA MET A 1 -20.03 -15.46 -3.17
C MET A 1 -19.13 -15.02 -2.04
N GLU A 2 -17.91 -15.45 -2.05
CA GLU A 2 -16.95 -15.10 -1.00
C GLU A 2 -16.64 -13.59 -1.06
N ARG A 3 -16.66 -12.93 0.11
CA ARG A 3 -16.58 -11.45 0.14
C ARG A 3 -15.24 -10.88 -0.33
N HIS A 4 -14.14 -11.65 -0.23
CA HIS A 4 -12.80 -11.18 -0.57
C HIS A 4 -12.62 -10.86 -2.06
N ASN A 5 -13.26 -11.64 -2.96
CA ASN A 5 -13.19 -11.43 -4.40
C ASN A 5 -14.40 -10.66 -4.98
N GLN A 6 -15.26 -10.13 -4.11
CA GLN A 6 -16.34 -9.24 -4.54
C GLN A 6 -15.74 -7.98 -5.14
N LYS A 7 -16.09 -7.66 -6.38
CA LYS A 7 -15.65 -6.43 -7.04
C LYS A 7 -16.49 -5.24 -6.62
N ILE A 8 -15.82 -4.13 -6.41
CA ILE A 8 -16.42 -2.82 -6.11
C ILE A 8 -16.00 -1.87 -7.23
N ARG A 9 -16.98 -1.21 -7.83
CA ARG A 9 -16.75 -0.16 -8.83
C ARG A 9 -16.26 1.09 -8.13
N MET A 10 -15.13 1.64 -8.55
CA MET A 10 -14.66 2.94 -8.07
C MET A 10 -15.65 4.05 -8.42
N LYS A 11 -15.76 5.05 -7.54
CA LYS A 11 -16.76 6.10 -7.62
C LYS A 11 -16.51 7.11 -8.74
N ARG A 12 -15.23 7.38 -9.03
CA ARG A 12 -14.82 8.46 -9.97
C ARG A 12 -14.28 7.92 -11.29
N VAL A 13 -13.86 6.67 -11.36
CA VAL A 13 -13.23 6.07 -12.54
C VAL A 13 -13.78 4.67 -12.82
N PRO A 14 -13.76 4.21 -14.09
CA PRO A 14 -14.34 2.93 -14.49
C PRO A 14 -13.42 1.73 -14.18
N LEU A 15 -12.97 1.60 -12.92
CA LEU A 15 -12.20 0.47 -12.42
C LEU A 15 -13.01 -0.37 -11.43
N ASP A 16 -12.89 -1.68 -11.53
CA ASP A 16 -13.51 -2.65 -10.62
C ASP A 16 -12.40 -3.31 -9.78
N LEU A 17 -12.36 -3.00 -8.49
CA LEU A 17 -11.38 -3.51 -7.53
C LEU A 17 -12.00 -4.62 -6.70
N THR A 18 -11.26 -5.70 -6.42
CA THR A 18 -11.68 -6.65 -5.39
C THR A 18 -11.62 -6.00 -4.01
N ARG A 19 -12.58 -6.36 -3.11
CA ARG A 19 -12.63 -5.81 -1.74
C ARG A 19 -11.36 -6.08 -0.96
N LEU A 20 -10.75 -7.25 -1.15
CA LEU A 20 -9.44 -7.56 -0.64
C LEU A 20 -8.41 -7.33 -1.74
N SER A 21 -7.34 -6.61 -1.40
CA SER A 21 -6.17 -6.42 -2.25
C SER A 21 -4.96 -7.14 -1.67
N LEU A 22 -3.98 -7.45 -2.50
CA LEU A 22 -2.69 -7.92 -2.05
C LEU A 22 -1.71 -6.73 -1.99
N GLY A 23 -1.39 -6.27 -0.76
CA GLY A 23 -0.27 -5.36 -0.51
C GLY A 23 1.05 -6.13 -0.48
N THR A 24 2.03 -5.67 -1.21
CA THR A 24 3.22 -6.45 -1.55
C THR A 24 4.50 -6.05 -0.77
N ALA A 25 4.43 -5.13 0.19
CA ALA A 25 5.58 -4.83 1.03
C ALA A 25 6.20 -6.08 1.71
N PRO A 26 5.41 -7.04 2.24
CA PRO A 26 5.94 -8.28 2.78
C PRO A 26 6.65 -9.17 1.74
N LEU A 27 6.28 -9.10 0.47
CA LEU A 27 6.94 -9.84 -0.60
C LEU A 27 8.39 -9.40 -0.82
N ALA A 28 8.74 -8.19 -0.43
CA ALA A 28 10.11 -7.67 -0.48
C ALA A 28 10.93 -8.02 0.77
N GLY A 29 10.40 -8.88 1.66
CA GLY A 29 11.10 -9.26 2.87
C GLY A 29 10.93 -8.26 4.01
N LEU A 30 9.75 -7.64 4.18
CA LEU A 30 9.51 -6.72 5.30
C LEU A 30 9.70 -7.44 6.64
N PHE A 31 10.71 -7.03 7.42
CA PHE A 31 11.19 -7.57 8.69
C PHE A 31 11.83 -8.97 8.64
N GLN A 32 11.66 -9.75 7.59
CA GLN A 32 12.27 -11.07 7.43
C GLN A 32 12.45 -11.42 5.96
N SER A 33 13.48 -12.15 5.65
CA SER A 33 13.76 -12.63 4.29
C SER A 33 12.63 -13.50 3.74
N VAL A 34 12.33 -13.36 2.45
CA VAL A 34 11.31 -14.13 1.73
C VAL A 34 11.93 -14.68 0.45
N GLU A 35 11.82 -15.97 0.24
CA GLU A 35 12.30 -16.61 -0.98
C GLU A 35 11.44 -16.27 -2.20
N ASN A 36 12.07 -16.23 -3.37
CA ASN A 36 11.37 -15.89 -4.62
C ASN A 36 10.20 -16.84 -4.93
N ASN A 37 10.36 -18.15 -4.68
CA ASN A 37 9.32 -19.15 -4.88
C ASN A 37 8.13 -18.96 -3.94
N GLU A 38 8.38 -18.50 -2.71
CA GLU A 38 7.33 -18.19 -1.73
C GLU A 38 6.53 -16.97 -2.16
N SER A 39 7.21 -15.89 -2.58
CA SER A 39 6.54 -14.71 -3.11
C SER A 39 5.71 -15.02 -4.36
N ASP A 40 6.25 -15.81 -5.30
CA ASP A 40 5.52 -16.25 -6.51
C ASP A 40 4.30 -17.08 -6.18
N HIS A 41 4.42 -18.01 -5.21
CA HIS A 41 3.31 -18.83 -4.76
C HIS A 41 2.18 -17.99 -4.15
N LEU A 42 2.53 -16.99 -3.34
CA LEU A 42 1.54 -16.09 -2.72
C LEU A 42 0.78 -15.27 -3.77
N ILE A 43 1.48 -14.69 -4.75
CA ILE A 43 0.84 -13.92 -5.83
C ILE A 43 -0.10 -14.82 -6.66
N LYS A 44 0.38 -16.00 -7.06
CA LYS A 44 -0.44 -16.99 -7.81
C LYS A 44 -1.65 -17.45 -7.01
N THR A 45 -1.50 -17.63 -5.69
CA THR A 45 -2.61 -17.99 -4.81
C THR A 45 -3.65 -16.86 -4.75
N ALA A 46 -3.22 -15.61 -4.64
CA ALA A 46 -4.13 -14.46 -4.65
C ALA A 46 -4.95 -14.40 -5.96
N LEU A 47 -4.29 -14.56 -7.11
CA LEU A 47 -4.96 -14.64 -8.42
C LEU A 47 -5.97 -15.80 -8.47
N ALA A 48 -5.56 -17.01 -8.07
CA ALA A 48 -6.43 -18.18 -8.05
C ALA A 48 -7.64 -18.02 -7.12
N GLN A 49 -7.54 -17.20 -6.06
CA GLN A 49 -8.65 -16.82 -5.18
C GLN A 49 -9.51 -15.67 -5.75
N GLY A 50 -9.21 -15.19 -6.95
CA GLY A 50 -9.95 -14.15 -7.65
C GLY A 50 -9.65 -12.73 -7.16
N ILE A 51 -8.56 -12.52 -6.42
CA ILE A 51 -8.06 -11.18 -6.08
C ILE A 51 -7.46 -10.58 -7.35
N ASN A 52 -7.95 -9.40 -7.74
CA ASN A 52 -7.48 -8.70 -8.94
C ASN A 52 -6.76 -7.39 -8.64
N TYR A 53 -6.64 -6.98 -7.38
CA TYR A 53 -6.07 -5.69 -7.00
C TYR A 53 -4.77 -5.89 -6.23
N PHE A 54 -3.68 -5.35 -6.78
CA PHE A 54 -2.32 -5.46 -6.26
C PHE A 54 -1.74 -4.08 -5.99
N ASP A 55 -1.21 -3.88 -4.77
CA ASP A 55 -0.54 -2.66 -4.34
C ASP A 55 0.94 -2.91 -4.08
N THR A 56 1.78 -2.07 -4.68
CA THR A 56 3.24 -2.10 -4.51
C THR A 56 3.82 -0.69 -4.38
N ALA A 57 5.14 -0.56 -4.26
CA ALA A 57 5.85 0.72 -4.27
C ALA A 57 7.35 0.53 -4.55
N PRO A 58 8.04 1.56 -5.12
CA PRO A 58 9.50 1.58 -5.22
C PRO A 58 10.21 1.41 -3.88
N LEU A 59 9.65 1.97 -2.80
CA LEU A 59 10.20 1.84 -1.44
C LEU A 59 10.29 0.39 -0.97
N TYR A 60 9.37 -0.49 -1.39
CA TYR A 60 9.26 -1.84 -0.84
C TYR A 60 10.41 -2.72 -1.33
N GLY A 61 11.36 -2.95 -0.43
CA GLY A 61 12.60 -3.64 -0.76
C GLY A 61 13.44 -2.94 -1.82
N HIS A 62 13.32 -1.61 -1.93
CA HIS A 62 14.04 -0.78 -2.89
C HIS A 62 13.88 -1.27 -4.34
N GLY A 63 12.61 -1.55 -4.73
CA GLY A 63 12.22 -2.05 -6.04
C GLY A 63 11.96 -3.56 -6.09
N LEU A 64 12.48 -4.34 -5.14
CA LEU A 64 12.35 -5.81 -5.15
C LEU A 64 10.89 -6.29 -5.15
N SER A 65 9.98 -5.58 -4.47
CA SER A 65 8.55 -5.89 -4.49
C SER A 65 7.96 -5.79 -5.88
N GLU A 66 8.30 -4.73 -6.62
CA GLU A 66 7.82 -4.52 -7.99
C GLU A 66 8.39 -5.59 -8.94
N GLU A 67 9.67 -5.95 -8.81
CA GLU A 67 10.29 -7.03 -9.59
C GLU A 67 9.65 -8.39 -9.33
N ARG A 68 9.40 -8.74 -8.05
CA ARG A 68 8.75 -9.99 -7.66
C ARG A 68 7.30 -10.06 -8.15
N LEU A 69 6.56 -8.96 -8.04
CA LEU A 69 5.19 -8.87 -8.52
C LEU A 69 5.14 -8.98 -10.05
N GLY A 70 5.97 -8.20 -10.73
CA GLY A 70 6.05 -8.18 -12.19
C GLY A 70 6.43 -9.52 -12.80
N ARG A 71 7.36 -10.26 -12.18
CA ARG A 71 7.76 -11.60 -12.61
C ARG A 71 6.59 -12.57 -12.75
N VAL A 72 5.58 -12.47 -11.88
CA VAL A 72 4.39 -13.31 -11.95
C VAL A 72 3.34 -12.67 -12.88
N LEU A 73 3.01 -11.38 -12.68
CA LEU A 73 1.93 -10.72 -13.40
C LEU A 73 2.18 -10.63 -14.92
N SER A 74 3.46 -10.56 -15.35
CA SER A 74 3.81 -10.56 -16.77
C SER A 74 3.54 -11.90 -17.49
N THR A 75 3.24 -12.97 -16.74
CA THR A 75 3.01 -14.33 -17.30
C THR A 75 1.56 -14.80 -17.24
N VAL A 76 0.66 -13.94 -16.73
CA VAL A 76 -0.77 -14.31 -16.57
C VAL A 76 -1.65 -13.56 -17.57
N ASP A 77 -2.69 -14.23 -18.04
CA ASP A 77 -3.68 -13.67 -18.99
C ASP A 77 -4.87 -13.03 -18.25
N GLU A 78 -4.99 -13.25 -16.93
CA GLU A 78 -6.06 -12.71 -16.11
C GLU A 78 -5.95 -11.19 -15.99
N SER A 79 -7.08 -10.52 -16.08
CA SER A 79 -7.13 -9.07 -15.87
C SER A 79 -6.93 -8.71 -14.39
N PHE A 80 -6.00 -7.84 -14.11
CA PHE A 80 -5.73 -7.31 -12.78
C PHE A 80 -5.71 -5.77 -12.80
N VAL A 81 -5.76 -5.18 -11.61
CA VAL A 81 -5.55 -3.76 -11.38
C VAL A 81 -4.26 -3.60 -10.59
N LEU A 82 -3.36 -2.81 -11.13
CA LEU A 82 -2.04 -2.57 -10.55
C LEU A 82 -1.92 -1.15 -10.03
N GLU A 83 -1.62 -1.04 -8.74
CA GLU A 83 -1.33 0.19 -8.04
C GLU A 83 0.14 0.22 -7.64
N THR A 84 0.83 1.31 -7.96
CA THR A 84 2.15 1.62 -7.40
C THR A 84 2.22 3.07 -6.95
N LYS A 85 3.36 3.45 -6.39
CA LYS A 85 3.51 4.76 -5.77
C LYS A 85 4.66 5.55 -6.41
N VAL A 86 4.54 6.88 -6.39
CA VAL A 86 5.54 7.83 -6.92
C VAL A 86 5.96 8.82 -5.83
N GLY A 87 7.02 9.59 -6.09
CA GLY A 87 7.59 10.55 -5.13
C GLY A 87 8.87 10.06 -4.47
N ARG A 88 9.28 8.82 -4.79
CA ARG A 88 10.60 8.29 -4.44
C ARG A 88 11.28 7.74 -5.69
N THR A 89 12.52 8.18 -5.93
CA THR A 89 13.42 7.60 -6.95
C THR A 89 14.40 6.64 -6.28
N LEU A 90 14.83 5.62 -6.99
CA LEU A 90 15.82 4.66 -6.50
C LEU A 90 17.19 5.03 -7.08
N ASN A 91 18.12 5.41 -6.22
CA ASN A 91 19.45 5.84 -6.63
C ASN A 91 20.50 4.80 -6.22
N ARG A 92 21.38 4.45 -7.15
CA ARG A 92 22.52 3.60 -6.83
C ARG A 92 23.59 4.39 -6.10
N VAL A 93 24.09 3.84 -5.00
CA VAL A 93 25.14 4.43 -4.16
C VAL A 93 26.37 3.53 -4.12
N GLU A 94 27.57 4.13 -4.03
CA GLU A 94 28.82 3.37 -3.96
C GLU A 94 28.98 2.64 -2.64
N LYS A 95 28.63 3.33 -1.55
CA LYS A 95 28.70 2.74 -0.19
C LYS A 95 27.39 2.07 0.15
N ALA A 96 27.46 0.76 0.43
CA ALA A 96 26.30 0.02 0.93
C ALA A 96 25.77 0.62 2.24
N ASP A 97 24.46 0.76 2.33
CA ASP A 97 23.77 1.17 3.54
C ASP A 97 22.76 0.07 3.93
N PRO A 98 22.88 -0.50 5.14
CA PRO A 98 21.98 -1.55 5.58
C PRO A 98 20.50 -1.14 5.49
N VAL A 99 19.66 -2.05 5.03
CA VAL A 99 18.20 -1.85 4.91
C VAL A 99 17.48 -2.70 5.97
N PRO A 100 17.41 -2.24 7.25
CA PRO A 100 16.95 -3.07 8.36
C PRO A 100 15.54 -3.63 8.21
N TRP A 101 14.66 -2.91 7.53
CA TRP A 101 13.28 -3.33 7.32
C TRP A 101 13.10 -4.30 6.15
N PHE A 102 14.06 -4.30 5.21
CA PHE A 102 14.04 -5.15 4.01
C PHE A 102 15.37 -5.85 3.84
N PRO A 103 15.63 -6.94 4.57
CA PRO A 103 16.94 -7.64 4.55
C PRO A 103 17.31 -8.21 3.17
N ASP A 104 16.35 -8.41 2.28
CA ASP A 104 16.58 -8.88 0.90
C ASP A 104 16.90 -7.75 -0.09
N ALA A 105 16.73 -6.48 0.30
CA ALA A 105 16.97 -5.35 -0.58
C ALA A 105 18.46 -5.17 -0.89
N ASP A 106 18.78 -4.72 -2.11
CA ASP A 106 20.17 -4.33 -2.47
C ASP A 106 20.58 -3.11 -1.62
N PRO A 107 21.61 -3.25 -0.74
CA PRO A 107 22.05 -2.16 0.12
C PRO A 107 22.74 -1.02 -0.66
N HIS A 108 23.02 -1.22 -1.96
CA HIS A 108 23.52 -0.17 -2.86
C HIS A 108 22.39 0.63 -3.57
N ILE A 109 21.14 0.31 -3.30
CA ILE A 109 19.99 1.06 -3.82
C ILE A 109 19.35 1.83 -2.67
N GLN A 110 19.23 3.17 -2.83
CA GLN A 110 18.61 4.01 -1.83
C GLN A 110 17.39 4.75 -2.39
N PRO A 111 16.23 4.66 -1.71
CA PRO A 111 15.06 5.47 -2.04
C PRO A 111 15.28 6.91 -1.57
N VAL A 112 15.09 7.86 -2.47
CA VAL A 112 15.21 9.29 -2.20
C VAL A 112 13.90 9.97 -2.56
N PHE A 113 13.39 10.83 -1.68
CA PHE A 113 12.24 11.66 -2.00
C PHE A 113 12.56 12.62 -3.14
N ASP A 114 11.75 12.58 -4.18
CA ASP A 114 11.81 13.50 -5.30
C ASP A 114 10.39 13.79 -5.81
N TYR A 115 9.79 14.82 -5.26
CA TYR A 115 8.47 15.32 -5.64
C TYR A 115 8.52 16.39 -6.73
N SER A 116 9.66 16.58 -7.38
CA SER A 116 9.74 17.40 -8.60
C SER A 116 8.96 16.70 -9.74
N SER A 117 8.51 17.48 -10.73
CA SER A 117 7.82 16.93 -11.90
C SER A 117 8.66 15.87 -12.64
N GLU A 118 9.98 16.06 -12.70
CA GLU A 118 10.90 15.11 -13.32
C GLU A 118 11.09 13.85 -12.45
N GLY A 119 11.17 14.03 -11.11
CA GLY A 119 11.24 12.92 -10.15
C GLY A 119 10.00 12.02 -10.22
N ILE A 120 8.82 12.60 -10.34
CA ILE A 120 7.56 11.84 -10.49
C ILE A 120 7.55 11.03 -11.79
N LYS A 121 7.92 11.64 -12.92
CA LYS A 121 8.00 10.94 -14.21
C LYS A 121 9.03 9.81 -14.16
N ARG A 122 10.20 10.08 -13.60
CA ARG A 122 11.28 9.10 -13.44
C ARG A 122 10.82 7.94 -12.56
N SER A 123 10.28 8.22 -11.37
CA SER A 123 9.77 7.20 -10.44
C SER A 123 8.74 6.30 -11.11
N PHE A 124 7.78 6.87 -11.84
CA PHE A 124 6.75 6.13 -12.56
C PHE A 124 7.32 5.22 -13.66
N ASN A 125 8.22 5.74 -14.50
CA ASN A 125 8.81 4.98 -15.59
C ASN A 125 9.70 3.85 -15.08
N GLU A 126 10.53 4.10 -14.05
CA GLU A 126 11.36 3.08 -13.43
C GLU A 126 10.51 1.97 -12.77
N SER A 127 9.35 2.32 -12.19
CA SER A 127 8.39 1.33 -11.67
C SER A 127 7.81 0.48 -12.80
N LEU A 128 7.43 1.10 -13.92
CA LEU A 128 6.91 0.40 -15.08
C LEU A 128 7.93 -0.60 -15.65
N GLU A 129 9.22 -0.21 -15.68
CA GLU A 129 10.32 -1.09 -16.12
C GLU A 129 10.50 -2.28 -15.17
N ARG A 130 10.54 -2.06 -13.85
CA ARG A 130 10.68 -3.14 -12.86
C ARG A 130 9.51 -4.11 -12.87
N LEU A 131 8.30 -3.60 -13.03
CA LEU A 131 7.08 -4.40 -13.13
C LEU A 131 6.99 -5.21 -14.42
N GLY A 132 7.46 -4.66 -15.55
CA GLY A 132 7.50 -5.37 -16.83
C GLY A 132 6.15 -5.79 -17.42
N VAL A 133 5.03 -5.23 -16.92
CA VAL A 133 3.66 -5.61 -17.33
C VAL A 133 3.02 -4.64 -18.33
N GLY A 134 3.69 -3.59 -18.70
CA GLY A 134 3.25 -2.64 -19.73
C GLY A 134 2.17 -1.64 -19.32
N HIS A 135 1.64 -1.70 -18.08
CA HIS A 135 0.67 -0.74 -17.56
C HIS A 135 0.73 -0.61 -16.04
N ILE A 136 0.30 0.54 -15.54
CA ILE A 136 -0.02 0.84 -14.15
C ILE A 136 -1.38 1.52 -14.18
N ASP A 137 -2.35 1.01 -13.42
CA ASP A 137 -3.71 1.58 -13.41
C ASP A 137 -3.86 2.74 -12.45
N ILE A 138 -3.23 2.64 -11.28
CA ILE A 138 -3.36 3.61 -10.19
C ILE A 138 -1.97 4.05 -9.75
N ALA A 139 -1.74 5.37 -9.72
CA ALA A 139 -0.53 5.95 -9.18
C ALA A 139 -0.82 6.78 -7.93
N LEU A 140 -0.17 6.41 -6.81
CA LEU A 140 -0.30 7.11 -5.54
C LEU A 140 0.92 7.99 -5.25
N MET A 141 0.71 9.20 -4.78
CA MET A 141 1.75 10.01 -4.14
C MET A 141 2.09 9.39 -2.78
N HIS A 142 3.36 9.04 -2.54
CA HIS A 142 3.78 8.20 -1.41
C HIS A 142 4.38 9.01 -0.27
N ASP A 143 3.83 8.90 0.94
CA ASP A 143 4.35 9.52 2.17
C ASP A 143 4.65 11.02 1.99
N ALA A 144 3.64 11.76 1.53
CA ALA A 144 3.78 13.19 1.20
C ALA A 144 3.68 14.13 2.40
N GLU A 145 3.71 13.64 3.64
CA GLU A 145 3.49 14.42 4.86
C GLU A 145 4.46 15.60 5.04
N ASN A 146 5.70 15.44 4.59
CA ASN A 146 6.70 16.50 4.62
C ASN A 146 6.88 17.19 3.25
N HIS A 147 6.03 16.88 2.27
CA HIS A 147 6.12 17.32 0.88
C HIS A 147 4.74 17.74 0.32
N VAL A 148 3.82 18.18 1.20
CA VAL A 148 2.45 18.54 0.79
C VAL A 148 2.41 19.60 -0.31
N PRO A 149 3.17 20.70 -0.24
CA PRO A 149 3.19 21.70 -1.31
C PRO A 149 3.68 21.13 -2.65
N GLU A 150 4.73 20.30 -2.63
CA GLU A 150 5.31 19.68 -3.84
C GLU A 150 4.37 18.60 -4.39
N ALA A 151 3.71 17.84 -3.54
CA ALA A 151 2.70 16.85 -3.95
C ALA A 151 1.55 17.53 -4.70
N ILE A 152 1.07 18.68 -4.20
CA ILE A 152 -0.03 19.44 -4.82
C ILE A 152 0.43 20.14 -6.09
N ASN A 153 1.59 20.84 -6.06
CA ASN A 153 1.97 21.76 -7.13
C ASN A 153 2.82 21.11 -8.23
N ASN A 154 3.51 20.00 -7.94
CA ASN A 154 4.42 19.35 -8.90
C ASN A 154 3.96 17.95 -9.26
N ALA A 155 3.67 17.08 -8.25
CA ALA A 155 3.34 15.68 -8.51
C ALA A 155 1.94 15.52 -9.10
N TYR A 156 0.93 16.12 -8.48
CA TYR A 156 -0.46 16.00 -8.96
C TYR A 156 -0.63 16.43 -10.42
N PRO A 157 -0.10 17.59 -10.90
CA PRO A 157 -0.22 17.98 -12.30
C PRO A 157 0.39 16.97 -13.30
N VAL A 158 1.48 16.29 -12.91
CA VAL A 158 2.08 15.22 -13.73
C VAL A 158 1.14 14.02 -13.81
N LEU A 159 0.60 13.58 -12.67
CA LEU A 159 -0.33 12.45 -12.63
C LEU A 159 -1.64 12.77 -13.33
N GLU A 160 -2.13 14.01 -13.23
CA GLU A 160 -3.31 14.47 -13.96
C GLU A 160 -3.09 14.43 -15.48
N ASP A 161 -1.91 14.83 -15.94
CA ASP A 161 -1.52 14.72 -17.34
C ASP A 161 -1.45 13.24 -17.78
N PHE A 162 -0.86 12.36 -16.98
CA PHE A 162 -0.83 10.91 -17.25
C PHE A 162 -2.25 10.33 -17.33
N LYS A 163 -3.15 10.72 -16.43
CA LYS A 163 -4.55 10.30 -16.46
C LYS A 163 -5.27 10.80 -17.70
N ARG A 164 -5.08 12.06 -18.07
CA ARG A 164 -5.67 12.67 -19.27
C ARG A 164 -5.20 11.97 -20.56
N GLN A 165 -3.93 11.52 -20.60
CA GLN A 165 -3.37 10.77 -21.72
C GLN A 165 -3.76 9.28 -21.71
N GLY A 166 -4.43 8.80 -20.65
CA GLY A 166 -4.80 7.40 -20.50
C GLY A 166 -3.64 6.47 -20.10
N ILE A 167 -2.51 7.03 -19.66
CA ILE A 167 -1.35 6.27 -19.16
C ILE A 167 -1.69 5.59 -17.83
N ILE A 168 -2.42 6.32 -16.98
CA ILE A 168 -3.04 5.77 -15.74
C ILE A 168 -4.54 6.01 -15.75
N LYS A 169 -5.28 5.27 -14.93
CA LYS A 169 -6.75 5.40 -14.79
C LYS A 169 -7.15 6.20 -13.56
N ALA A 170 -6.36 6.13 -12.49
CA ALA A 170 -6.69 6.79 -11.22
C ALA A 170 -5.46 7.41 -10.57
N ILE A 171 -5.70 8.50 -9.84
CA ILE A 171 -4.70 9.24 -9.06
C ILE A 171 -5.07 9.14 -7.59
N GLY A 172 -4.08 8.90 -6.75
CA GLY A 172 -4.32 8.85 -5.31
C GLY A 172 -3.14 9.28 -4.46
N ILE A 173 -3.27 8.97 -3.18
CA ILE A 173 -2.25 9.18 -2.14
C ILE A 173 -2.13 7.93 -1.27
N GLY A 174 -0.90 7.54 -0.91
CA GLY A 174 -0.61 6.49 0.06
C GLY A 174 0.10 7.09 1.28
N ILE A 175 -0.55 7.08 2.47
CA ILE A 175 -0.10 7.83 3.63
C ILE A 175 -0.58 7.23 4.95
N ASN A 176 0.08 7.60 6.05
CA ASN A 176 -0.28 7.17 7.42
C ASN A 176 -1.00 8.28 8.23
N PHE A 177 -1.17 9.49 7.68
CA PHE A 177 -1.67 10.66 8.40
C PHE A 177 -2.99 11.16 7.83
N CYS A 178 -4.09 10.97 8.59
CA CYS A 178 -5.44 11.33 8.16
C CYS A 178 -5.61 12.84 7.86
N ASP A 179 -5.03 13.71 8.67
CA ASP A 179 -5.17 15.16 8.49
C ASP A 179 -4.42 15.63 7.23
N VAL A 180 -3.26 15.04 6.91
CA VAL A 180 -2.52 15.32 5.68
C VAL A 180 -3.28 14.82 4.44
N ALA A 181 -3.86 13.62 4.51
CA ALA A 181 -4.72 13.11 3.44
C ALA A 181 -5.89 14.08 3.15
N ILE A 182 -6.54 14.59 4.20
CA ILE A 182 -7.62 15.58 4.06
C ILE A 182 -7.12 16.88 3.46
N GLU A 183 -5.94 17.36 3.88
CA GLU A 183 -5.34 18.58 3.35
C GLU A 183 -5.07 18.46 1.85
N ILE A 184 -4.47 17.37 1.39
CA ILE A 184 -4.23 17.14 -0.04
C ILE A 184 -5.56 17.03 -0.78
N MET A 185 -6.55 16.27 -0.29
CA MET A 185 -7.88 16.15 -0.91
C MET A 185 -8.66 17.47 -0.99
N LYS A 186 -8.33 18.48 -0.17
CA LYS A 186 -8.91 19.84 -0.29
C LYS A 186 -8.38 20.61 -1.48
N ASN A 187 -7.16 20.32 -1.90
CA ASN A 187 -6.44 21.11 -2.89
C ASN A 187 -6.41 20.44 -4.27
N VAL A 188 -6.60 19.10 -4.34
CA VAL A 188 -6.56 18.34 -5.59
C VAL A 188 -7.66 17.28 -5.65
N ASP A 189 -7.99 16.84 -6.87
CA ASP A 189 -9.05 15.85 -7.12
C ASP A 189 -8.48 14.44 -7.17
N LEU A 190 -8.43 13.77 -6.01
CA LEU A 190 -8.04 12.36 -5.92
C LEU A 190 -9.20 11.42 -6.26
N ASP A 191 -8.88 10.26 -6.81
CA ASP A 191 -9.82 9.17 -7.05
C ASP A 191 -9.83 8.18 -5.89
N ILE A 192 -8.67 7.96 -5.26
CA ILE A 192 -8.46 6.98 -4.19
C ILE A 192 -7.44 7.50 -3.16
N ALA A 193 -7.56 7.04 -1.93
CA ALA A 193 -6.51 7.21 -0.92
C ALA A 193 -6.29 5.92 -0.15
N LEU A 194 -5.04 5.47 -0.07
CA LEU A 194 -4.61 4.40 0.81
C LEU A 194 -4.19 5.01 2.14
N ILE A 195 -4.87 4.60 3.21
CA ILE A 195 -4.54 5.00 4.58
C ILE A 195 -4.10 3.78 5.38
N ALA A 196 -2.86 3.80 5.89
CA ALA A 196 -2.29 2.66 6.58
C ALA A 196 -2.42 2.78 8.10
N GLY A 197 -2.90 1.70 8.74
CA GLY A 197 -2.92 1.56 10.20
C GLY A 197 -3.90 2.44 10.96
N ARG A 198 -4.81 3.20 10.29
CA ARG A 198 -5.71 4.18 10.92
C ARG A 198 -7.19 3.77 10.94
N TYR A 199 -7.50 2.56 10.45
CA TYR A 199 -8.83 1.95 10.59
C TYR A 199 -8.69 0.45 10.82
N THR A 200 -8.32 0.11 12.06
CA THR A 200 -7.98 -1.25 12.52
C THR A 200 -8.68 -1.54 13.86
N LEU A 201 -8.50 -2.74 14.40
CA LEU A 201 -8.99 -3.07 15.75
C LEU A 201 -8.33 -2.23 16.85
N LEU A 202 -7.13 -1.68 16.62
CA LEU A 202 -6.41 -0.86 17.61
C LEU A 202 -6.55 0.65 17.37
N ASP A 203 -6.69 1.07 16.12
CA ASP A 203 -6.78 2.49 15.77
C ASP A 203 -7.94 2.72 14.79
N GLN A 204 -8.90 3.56 15.16
CA GLN A 204 -10.04 3.99 14.34
C GLN A 204 -10.01 5.50 14.07
N SER A 205 -8.84 6.13 14.08
CA SER A 205 -8.71 7.58 13.92
C SER A 205 -9.24 8.08 12.57
N ALA A 206 -9.13 7.27 11.51
CA ALA A 206 -9.69 7.60 10.20
C ALA A 206 -11.22 7.79 10.21
N GLN A 207 -11.93 7.08 11.09
CA GLN A 207 -13.40 7.10 11.16
C GLN A 207 -13.96 8.49 11.45
N ARG A 208 -13.25 9.30 12.23
CA ARG A 208 -13.79 10.56 12.76
C ARG A 208 -13.86 11.68 11.72
N LYS A 209 -12.87 11.78 10.85
CA LYS A 209 -12.74 12.88 9.90
C LYS A 209 -12.50 12.40 8.46
N LEU A 210 -11.52 11.51 8.26
CA LEU A 210 -11.08 11.11 6.92
C LEU A 210 -12.17 10.38 6.15
N LEU A 211 -12.77 9.33 6.74
CA LEU A 211 -13.79 8.55 6.03
C LEU A 211 -15.04 9.38 5.68
N PRO A 212 -15.61 10.21 6.58
CA PRO A 212 -16.71 11.11 6.21
C PRO A 212 -16.33 12.08 5.08
N TYR A 213 -15.14 12.68 5.15
CA TYR A 213 -14.66 13.61 4.14
C TYR A 213 -14.44 12.93 2.76
N ALA A 214 -13.86 11.74 2.76
CA ALA A 214 -13.67 10.95 1.53
C ALA A 214 -15.03 10.56 0.89
N ILE A 215 -16.04 10.24 1.70
CA ILE A 215 -17.41 9.97 1.20
C ILE A 215 -17.98 11.22 0.52
N GLU A 216 -17.89 12.38 1.15
CA GLU A 216 -18.35 13.66 0.61
C GLU A 216 -17.67 13.99 -0.73
N ARG A 217 -16.34 13.77 -0.79
CA ARG A 217 -15.52 14.02 -1.98
C ARG A 217 -15.60 12.91 -3.03
N LYS A 218 -16.32 11.80 -2.74
CA LYS A 218 -16.39 10.60 -3.59
C LYS A 218 -15.01 9.97 -3.88
N VAL A 219 -14.08 10.08 -2.93
CA VAL A 219 -12.79 9.43 -2.99
C VAL A 219 -12.93 8.03 -2.40
N ASP A 220 -12.41 7.01 -3.10
CA ASP A 220 -12.38 5.66 -2.58
C ASP A 220 -11.25 5.52 -1.53
N ILE A 221 -11.45 4.65 -0.54
CA ILE A 221 -10.45 4.43 0.50
C ILE A 221 -10.00 2.97 0.50
N THR A 222 -8.70 2.78 0.38
CA THR A 222 -8.03 1.50 0.68
C THR A 222 -7.45 1.55 2.08
N ILE A 223 -7.79 0.56 2.91
CA ILE A 223 -7.23 0.43 4.26
C ILE A 223 -6.02 -0.48 4.21
N GLY A 224 -4.83 0.09 4.36
CA GLY A 224 -3.58 -0.64 4.50
C GLY A 224 -3.23 -0.90 5.97
N GLY A 225 -2.23 -1.77 6.20
CA GLY A 225 -1.66 -2.00 7.54
C GLY A 225 -2.66 -2.54 8.56
N VAL A 226 -3.62 -3.38 8.16
CA VAL A 226 -4.72 -3.88 9.00
C VAL A 226 -4.26 -4.68 10.22
N PHE A 227 -3.02 -5.18 10.20
CA PHE A 227 -2.41 -5.89 11.33
C PHE A 227 -1.54 -4.99 12.21
N ASN A 228 -1.51 -3.66 11.97
CA ASN A 228 -0.67 -2.68 12.67
C ASN A 228 0.77 -3.16 12.83
N SER A 229 1.44 -3.36 11.69
CA SER A 229 2.84 -3.86 11.57
C SER A 229 3.08 -5.26 12.16
N GLY A 230 2.02 -6.04 12.46
CA GLY A 230 2.12 -7.42 12.92
C GLY A 230 1.54 -7.69 14.30
N VAL A 231 1.40 -6.69 15.19
CA VAL A 231 0.90 -6.92 16.56
C VAL A 231 -0.50 -7.55 16.60
N LEU A 232 -1.37 -7.30 15.62
CA LEU A 232 -2.68 -7.95 15.53
C LEU A 232 -2.63 -9.35 14.88
N ALA A 233 -1.50 -9.74 14.31
CA ALA A 233 -1.28 -11.11 13.84
C ALA A 233 -0.75 -12.01 14.97
N ASP A 234 0.23 -11.52 15.75
CA ASP A 234 0.86 -12.26 16.84
C ASP A 234 1.27 -11.29 17.98
N PRO A 235 0.36 -11.00 18.93
CA PRO A 235 0.60 -10.05 20.02
C PRO A 235 1.47 -10.66 21.13
N LYS A 236 2.79 -10.57 20.97
CA LYS A 236 3.79 -11.06 21.93
C LYS A 236 4.91 -10.04 22.13
N PRO A 237 5.75 -10.18 23.18
CA PRO A 237 6.96 -9.37 23.31
C PRO A 237 7.79 -9.39 22.04
N GLY A 238 8.22 -8.21 21.58
CA GLY A 238 8.93 -8.05 20.30
C GLY A 238 8.04 -7.88 19.07
N ALA A 239 6.70 -7.95 19.19
CA ALA A 239 5.79 -7.56 18.11
C ALA A 239 5.99 -6.07 17.76
N THR A 240 5.67 -5.72 16.51
CA THR A 240 5.82 -4.35 16.00
C THR A 240 4.48 -3.62 15.86
N PHE A 241 4.50 -2.32 16.15
CA PHE A 241 3.41 -1.37 15.92
C PHE A 241 4.01 -0.10 15.29
N GLU A 242 3.42 0.40 14.20
CA GLU A 242 3.96 1.55 13.45
C GLU A 242 5.45 1.38 13.06
N TYR A 243 5.82 0.16 12.65
CA TYR A 243 7.18 -0.25 12.25
C TYR A 243 8.23 -0.19 13.38
N LEU A 244 7.83 0.08 14.61
CA LEU A 244 8.68 0.11 15.81
C LEU A 244 8.27 -1.01 16.77
N PRO A 245 9.12 -1.38 17.75
CA PRO A 245 8.72 -2.30 18.81
C PRO A 245 7.46 -1.78 19.54
N ALA A 246 6.44 -2.62 19.61
CA ALA A 246 5.19 -2.28 20.28
C ALA A 246 5.40 -2.16 21.80
N SER A 247 4.74 -1.16 22.43
CA SER A 247 4.72 -1.05 23.89
C SER A 247 3.92 -2.18 24.51
N ASP A 248 4.19 -2.48 25.79
CA ASP A 248 3.43 -3.48 26.55
C ASP A 248 1.94 -3.14 26.59
N GLU A 249 1.57 -1.87 26.62
CA GLU A 249 0.17 -1.43 26.58
C GLU A 249 -0.53 -1.86 25.30
N ILE A 250 0.12 -1.66 24.15
CA ILE A 250 -0.41 -2.06 22.82
C ILE A 250 -0.52 -3.59 22.74
N ILE A 251 0.51 -4.31 23.18
CA ILE A 251 0.53 -5.76 23.19
C ILE A 251 -0.61 -6.30 24.08
N ASN A 252 -0.74 -5.81 25.30
CA ASN A 252 -1.79 -6.21 26.23
C ASN A 252 -3.18 -5.96 25.64
N ARG A 253 -3.40 -4.78 25.04
CA ARG A 253 -4.69 -4.46 24.40
C ARG A 253 -5.00 -5.42 23.24
N ALA A 254 -4.03 -5.75 22.41
CA ALA A 254 -4.22 -6.73 21.33
C ALA A 254 -4.53 -8.13 21.87
N GLN A 255 -3.87 -8.54 22.97
CA GLN A 255 -4.14 -9.81 23.66
C GLN A 255 -5.55 -9.85 24.28
N GLU A 256 -6.01 -8.77 24.91
CA GLU A 256 -7.35 -8.66 25.46
C GLU A 256 -8.42 -8.79 24.36
N ILE A 257 -8.25 -8.10 23.23
CA ILE A 257 -9.12 -8.25 22.07
C ILE A 257 -9.10 -9.70 21.57
N GLY A 258 -7.92 -10.30 21.43
CA GLY A 258 -7.76 -11.70 21.04
C GLY A 258 -8.48 -12.68 21.98
N ALA A 259 -8.34 -12.49 23.29
CA ALA A 259 -9.01 -13.30 24.30
C ALA A 259 -10.54 -13.17 24.25
N PHE A 260 -11.05 -11.95 24.03
CA PHE A 260 -12.48 -11.69 23.84
C PHE A 260 -13.04 -12.40 22.60
N LEU A 261 -12.33 -12.32 21.47
CA LEU A 261 -12.72 -12.95 20.20
C LEU A 261 -12.65 -14.48 20.29
N LYS A 262 -11.61 -15.02 20.91
CA LYS A 262 -11.39 -16.46 21.08
C LYS A 262 -12.57 -17.14 21.82
N LYS A 263 -13.16 -16.47 22.84
CA LYS A 263 -14.36 -16.95 23.52
C LYS A 263 -15.58 -17.11 22.62
N ARG A 264 -15.52 -16.54 21.40
CA ARG A 264 -16.57 -16.57 20.37
C ARG A 264 -16.18 -17.41 19.15
N GLY A 265 -15.07 -18.14 19.23
CA GLY A 265 -14.55 -18.95 18.13
C GLY A 265 -13.94 -18.14 16.97
N ILE A 266 -13.58 -16.86 17.20
CA ILE A 266 -13.03 -15.98 16.19
C ILE A 266 -11.54 -15.78 16.45
N SER A 267 -10.69 -15.94 15.44
CA SER A 267 -9.26 -15.60 15.55
C SER A 267 -9.05 -14.09 15.47
N LEU A 268 -8.04 -13.58 16.20
CA LEU A 268 -7.65 -12.17 16.14
C LEU A 268 -7.29 -11.74 14.70
N THR A 269 -6.52 -12.58 14.01
CA THR A 269 -6.09 -12.34 12.63
C THR A 269 -7.28 -12.21 11.67
N SER A 270 -8.26 -13.14 11.77
CA SER A 270 -9.48 -13.07 10.95
C SER A 270 -10.31 -11.83 11.24
N ALA A 271 -10.42 -11.44 12.51
CA ALA A 271 -11.15 -10.24 12.89
C ALA A 271 -10.43 -8.97 12.40
N ALA A 272 -9.10 -8.89 12.53
CA ALA A 272 -8.32 -7.76 12.06
C ALA A 272 -8.45 -7.56 10.54
N LEU A 273 -8.37 -8.67 9.77
CA LEU A 273 -8.52 -8.61 8.31
C LEU A 273 -9.94 -8.20 7.87
N GLN A 274 -10.97 -8.63 8.60
CA GLN A 274 -12.36 -8.37 8.23
C GLN A 274 -12.92 -7.05 8.81
N PHE A 275 -12.24 -6.44 9.76
CA PHE A 275 -12.72 -5.22 10.41
C PHE A 275 -12.98 -4.07 9.42
N PRO A 276 -12.12 -3.81 8.42
CA PRO A 276 -12.34 -2.74 7.44
C PRO A 276 -13.38 -3.07 6.35
N LEU A 277 -13.76 -4.34 6.21
CA LEU A 277 -14.67 -4.82 5.16
C LEU A 277 -16.14 -4.64 5.55
#